data_bef6b480f0f2091ecd0afba1968e9f96
#
_entry.id   bef6b480f0f2091ecd0afba1968e9f96
#
_cell.length_a   1.000
_cell.length_b   1.000
_cell.length_c   1.000
_cell.angle_alpha   90.00
_cell.angle_beta   90.00
_cell.angle_gamma   90.00
#
_symmetry.space_group_name_H-M   'P 1'
#
loop_
_entity.id
_entity.type
_entity.pdbx_description
1 polymer ?
#
loop_
_entity_poly.entity_id
_entity_poly.type
_entity_poly.pdbx_seq_one_letter_code
_entity_poly.pdbx_strand_id
1 'polypeptide(L)'
;MTEENKTTDAPVPGSPDYPLHSELTIGAYLKQQVAIDPDHEFVVYPDRDLRWTYKDFDERTDALAKGLLAIGMKPGDHLGVWARNIPDWLTFMYASAKIGVVMVTVNPVYKSHELDYVLKQSDMKALCVIDAYRDVDYLQIIRDLVPESLNVQRGFLHSEEYPFLENLIYMGPEKHRGFYSVPELLLLGQHKPDSSLEWAQGQFDNNDVVMMQYTSGTTGFPKGVMLTHRNILNNGFYIGEGQKLGAEDRVCLPVPFFHCFGCVLGVMACLTHRCTMLIVEEFNAELVLQALDKEKATAVYGVPTMFIAELNHPDFDSFDLSHLRTGIMAGSPCPPETMREVMERMNMRDVTICYGLTETSPVFTQTSVDDDIPHKCETVGRAHPPVEVRVLDVNDGHICAPGEHGELCCKGYNVMKGYYKMPEETAKAIDANGFLHSGDMGTVDEDGYFRVTGRIKDMIIRGGENIYPLEVENFLLTMPGVLDAQVVGIPDARLGEIVGAFIRTRPGYEAMTEDDVRAFSIPRIARYKVPKRVFFVDDFPMTPSMKVQKFKLREMAEELVRAGR
;
A
#
# COMPACT_ATOMS: atom_id res chain seq x y z
N MET A 1 -56.81 -7.72 14.04
CA MET A 1 -55.62 -7.04 14.61
C MET A 1 -54.42 -7.73 13.97
N THR A 2 -53.92 -7.11 12.93
CA THR A 2 -52.74 -7.56 12.18
C THR A 2 -51.50 -6.98 12.86
N GLU A 3 -50.65 -7.83 13.40
CA GLU A 3 -49.35 -7.43 13.91
C GLU A 3 -48.50 -6.94 12.72
N GLU A 4 -48.24 -5.64 12.69
CA GLU A 4 -47.24 -5.03 11.84
C GLU A 4 -45.86 -5.54 12.30
N ASN A 5 -45.25 -6.36 11.49
CA ASN A 5 -43.80 -6.72 11.55
C ASN A 5 -43.01 -5.40 11.40
N LYS A 6 -42.59 -4.81 12.49
CA LYS A 6 -41.52 -3.80 12.51
C LYS A 6 -40.21 -4.54 12.23
N THR A 7 -39.84 -4.67 10.94
CA THR A 7 -38.46 -4.91 10.55
C THR A 7 -37.64 -3.72 11.07
N THR A 8 -36.74 -3.99 12.00
CA THR A 8 -35.72 -3.03 12.41
C THR A 8 -34.82 -2.83 11.24
N ASP A 9 -34.96 -1.73 10.50
CA ASP A 9 -34.10 -1.27 9.44
C ASP A 9 -32.70 -0.86 9.97
N ALA A 10 -31.98 -1.81 10.58
CA ALA A 10 -30.56 -1.60 10.83
C ALA A 10 -29.83 -1.77 9.49
N PRO A 11 -28.94 -0.84 9.10
CA PRO A 11 -28.15 -0.98 7.87
C PRO A 11 -27.39 -2.31 7.86
N VAL A 12 -27.47 -3.02 6.73
CA VAL A 12 -26.76 -4.30 6.56
C VAL A 12 -25.27 -4.01 6.33
N PRO A 13 -24.34 -4.70 7.01
CA PRO A 13 -22.92 -4.59 6.70
C PRO A 13 -22.64 -4.75 5.20
N GLY A 14 -21.81 -3.85 4.62
CA GLY A 14 -21.57 -3.77 3.18
C GLY A 14 -22.55 -2.87 2.42
N SER A 15 -23.46 -2.19 3.11
CA SER A 15 -24.36 -1.19 2.54
C SER A 15 -23.71 0.21 2.59
N PRO A 16 -23.93 1.08 1.58
CA PRO A 16 -23.47 2.48 1.60
C PRO A 16 -24.03 3.30 2.78
N ASP A 17 -25.15 2.89 3.34
CA ASP A 17 -25.80 3.53 4.48
C ASP A 17 -25.28 3.04 5.84
N TYR A 18 -24.32 2.10 5.84
CA TYR A 18 -23.70 1.64 7.08
C TYR A 18 -22.91 2.78 7.73
N PRO A 19 -23.09 3.06 9.05
CA PRO A 19 -22.46 4.19 9.70
C PRO A 19 -20.92 4.06 9.70
N LEU A 20 -20.24 5.16 9.42
CA LEU A 20 -18.78 5.22 9.54
C LEU A 20 -18.34 5.14 11.00
N HIS A 21 -17.14 4.60 11.23
CA HIS A 21 -16.52 4.53 12.54
C HIS A 21 -16.28 5.95 13.12
N SER A 22 -15.78 6.88 12.30
CA SER A 22 -15.44 8.22 12.74
C SER A 22 -15.61 9.28 11.66
N GLU A 23 -16.08 10.45 12.08
CA GLU A 23 -16.13 11.69 11.29
C GLU A 23 -15.06 12.70 11.73
N LEU A 24 -14.06 12.26 12.51
CA LEU A 24 -12.95 13.10 12.94
C LEU A 24 -11.85 13.20 11.87
N THR A 25 -11.07 14.28 11.94
CA THR A 25 -9.79 14.35 11.26
C THR A 25 -8.76 13.46 11.98
N ILE A 26 -7.68 13.06 11.30
CA ILE A 26 -6.63 12.20 11.89
C ILE A 26 -6.03 12.84 13.14
N GLY A 27 -5.78 14.17 13.09
CA GLY A 27 -5.23 14.90 14.25
C GLY A 27 -6.19 14.89 15.45
N ALA A 28 -7.50 15.12 15.22
CA ALA A 28 -8.51 15.06 16.26
C ALA A 28 -8.69 13.65 16.83
N TYR A 29 -8.58 12.63 15.97
CA TYR A 29 -8.66 11.22 16.39
C TYR A 29 -7.45 10.82 17.26
N LEU A 30 -6.23 11.25 16.90
CA LEU A 30 -5.05 11.04 17.75
C LEU A 30 -5.24 11.66 19.13
N LYS A 31 -5.74 12.90 19.22
CA LYS A 31 -6.07 13.57 20.50
C LYS A 31 -7.07 12.76 21.34
N GLN A 32 -8.06 12.15 20.68
CA GLN A 32 -9.02 11.28 21.37
C GLN A 32 -8.32 10.04 21.95
N GLN A 33 -7.39 9.41 21.20
CA GLN A 33 -6.66 8.24 21.69
C GLN A 33 -5.73 8.59 22.86
N VAL A 34 -5.04 9.75 22.80
CA VAL A 34 -4.25 10.28 23.92
C VAL A 34 -5.09 10.47 25.18
N ALA A 35 -6.32 10.97 25.03
CA ALA A 35 -7.22 11.19 26.19
C ALA A 35 -7.67 9.88 26.85
N ILE A 36 -7.63 8.76 26.13
CA ILE A 36 -8.00 7.43 26.67
C ILE A 36 -6.84 6.84 27.48
N ASP A 37 -5.63 6.81 26.89
CA ASP A 37 -4.44 6.25 27.52
C ASP A 37 -3.17 6.97 27.00
N PRO A 38 -2.76 8.07 27.64
CA PRO A 38 -1.62 8.88 27.19
C PRO A 38 -0.27 8.16 27.25
N ASP A 39 -0.13 7.25 28.21
CA ASP A 39 1.15 6.57 28.50
C ASP A 39 1.32 5.26 27.75
N HIS A 40 0.30 4.82 26.99
CA HIS A 40 0.39 3.64 26.13
C HIS A 40 1.47 3.83 25.05
N GLU A 41 2.30 2.80 24.85
CA GLU A 41 3.35 2.82 23.83
C GLU A 41 2.72 2.81 22.44
N PHE A 42 3.07 3.78 21.59
CA PHE A 42 2.49 3.91 20.25
C PHE A 42 3.50 3.61 19.15
N VAL A 43 4.71 4.17 19.25
CA VAL A 43 5.73 4.09 18.20
C VAL A 43 7.03 3.52 18.76
N VAL A 44 7.50 2.44 18.18
CA VAL A 44 8.76 1.78 18.54
C VAL A 44 9.61 1.58 17.29
N TYR A 45 10.85 2.04 17.36
CA TYR A 45 11.91 1.74 16.40
C TYR A 45 12.96 0.87 17.10
N PRO A 46 12.89 -0.46 17.02
CA PRO A 46 13.79 -1.35 17.78
C PRO A 46 15.28 -1.11 17.50
N ASP A 47 15.62 -0.80 16.25
CA ASP A 47 17.01 -0.56 15.81
C ASP A 47 17.59 0.77 16.28
N ARG A 48 16.73 1.71 16.73
CA ARG A 48 17.13 3.04 17.21
C ARG A 48 17.03 3.19 18.71
N ASP A 49 16.53 2.16 19.40
CA ASP A 49 16.15 2.25 20.83
C ASP A 49 15.21 3.45 21.12
N LEU A 50 14.30 3.73 20.15
CA LEU A 50 13.37 4.85 20.22
C LEU A 50 11.98 4.34 20.54
N ARG A 51 11.35 4.93 21.58
CA ARG A 51 9.99 4.63 22.00
C ARG A 51 9.24 5.91 22.30
N TRP A 52 8.05 6.04 21.77
CA TRP A 52 7.14 7.14 22.07
C TRP A 52 5.79 6.60 22.52
N THR A 53 5.30 7.16 23.63
CA THR A 53 3.89 6.98 24.02
C THR A 53 2.97 7.77 23.08
N TYR A 54 1.66 7.54 23.17
CA TYR A 54 0.67 8.35 22.47
C TYR A 54 0.84 9.84 22.80
N LYS A 55 1.10 10.18 24.06
CA LYS A 55 1.36 11.56 24.50
C LYS A 55 2.64 12.12 23.90
N ASP A 56 3.76 11.42 23.99
CA ASP A 56 5.04 11.89 23.45
C ASP A 56 4.93 12.18 21.95
N PHE A 57 4.25 11.29 21.23
CA PHE A 57 4.03 11.43 19.79
C PHE A 57 3.12 12.61 19.45
N ASP A 58 2.04 12.80 20.20
CA ASP A 58 1.10 13.90 20.02
C ASP A 58 1.78 15.26 20.27
N GLU A 59 2.53 15.40 21.38
CA GLU A 59 3.28 16.61 21.72
C GLU A 59 4.33 16.95 20.66
N ARG A 60 5.06 15.93 20.17
CA ARG A 60 6.04 16.10 19.10
C ARG A 60 5.39 16.55 17.78
N THR A 61 4.27 15.94 17.43
CA THR A 61 3.55 16.30 16.19
C THR A 61 2.87 17.66 16.28
N ASP A 62 2.42 18.09 17.47
CA ASP A 62 1.94 19.46 17.71
C ASP A 62 3.06 20.50 17.54
N ALA A 63 4.23 20.22 18.10
CA ALA A 63 5.39 21.11 17.97
C ALA A 63 5.83 21.24 16.50
N LEU A 64 5.89 20.12 15.76
CA LEU A 64 6.23 20.14 14.35
C LEU A 64 5.16 20.82 13.49
N ALA A 65 3.88 20.60 13.75
CA ALA A 65 2.75 21.27 13.07
C ALA A 65 2.84 22.79 13.23
N LYS A 66 3.09 23.28 14.45
CA LYS A 66 3.33 24.70 14.72
C LYS A 66 4.59 25.20 14.02
N GLY A 67 5.64 24.38 13.92
CA GLY A 67 6.86 24.67 13.16
C GLY A 67 6.60 24.86 11.68
N LEU A 68 5.77 24.01 11.08
CA LEU A 68 5.32 24.14 9.68
C LEU A 68 4.52 25.43 9.46
N LEU A 69 3.61 25.77 10.37
CA LEU A 69 2.91 27.07 10.32
C LEU A 69 3.88 28.26 10.46
N ALA A 70 4.98 28.11 11.22
CA ALA A 70 5.98 29.18 11.39
C ALA A 70 6.78 29.47 10.12
N ILE A 71 6.98 28.49 9.26
CA ILE A 71 7.64 28.65 7.96
C ILE A 71 6.67 28.97 6.82
N GLY A 72 5.40 29.27 7.14
CA GLY A 72 4.42 29.77 6.17
C GLY A 72 3.54 28.71 5.52
N MET A 73 3.57 27.45 5.98
CA MET A 73 2.62 26.43 5.53
C MET A 73 1.20 26.75 6.01
N LYS A 74 0.21 26.46 5.21
CA LYS A 74 -1.21 26.74 5.48
C LYS A 74 -2.07 25.52 5.09
N PRO A 75 -3.31 25.41 5.62
CA PRO A 75 -4.27 24.42 5.14
C PRO A 75 -4.40 24.45 3.60
N GLY A 76 -4.36 23.27 2.98
CA GLY A 76 -4.39 23.11 1.53
C GLY A 76 -3.03 23.21 0.81
N ASP A 77 -1.95 23.66 1.49
CA ASP A 77 -0.60 23.60 0.92
C ASP A 77 -0.11 22.13 0.85
N HIS A 78 0.80 21.83 -0.06
CA HIS A 78 1.34 20.49 -0.26
C HIS A 78 2.77 20.37 0.29
N LEU A 79 3.02 19.28 1.04
CA LEU A 79 4.30 18.94 1.66
C LEU A 79 4.78 17.59 1.11
N GLY A 80 5.85 17.57 0.33
CA GLY A 80 6.48 16.33 -0.11
C GLY A 80 7.33 15.70 1.00
N VAL A 81 7.25 14.38 1.16
CA VAL A 81 8.15 13.63 2.04
C VAL A 81 8.83 12.54 1.24
N TRP A 82 10.15 12.67 1.07
CA TRP A 82 11.00 11.77 0.29
C TRP A 82 12.03 11.10 1.20
N ALA A 83 11.62 9.96 1.78
CA ALA A 83 12.42 9.19 2.72
C ALA A 83 11.88 7.75 2.88
N ARG A 84 12.70 6.86 3.46
CA ARG A 84 12.24 5.57 4.00
C ARG A 84 11.46 5.74 5.30
N ASN A 85 11.10 4.65 5.98
CA ASN A 85 10.27 4.65 7.19
C ASN A 85 10.98 5.22 8.45
N ILE A 86 11.65 6.36 8.34
CA ILE A 86 12.31 7.02 9.49
C ILE A 86 11.27 7.66 10.43
N PRO A 87 11.64 7.92 11.71
CA PRO A 87 10.72 8.52 12.68
C PRO A 87 10.10 9.84 12.22
N ASP A 88 10.90 10.69 11.55
CA ASP A 88 10.42 11.98 11.07
C ASP A 88 9.38 11.84 9.94
N TRP A 89 9.43 10.78 9.11
CA TRP A 89 8.40 10.52 8.11
C TRP A 89 7.01 10.45 8.76
N LEU A 90 6.91 9.64 9.82
CA LEU A 90 5.67 9.45 10.56
C LEU A 90 5.26 10.75 11.28
N THR A 91 6.22 11.46 11.87
CA THR A 91 5.97 12.74 12.54
C THR A 91 5.42 13.80 11.57
N PHE A 92 5.95 13.89 10.33
CA PHE A 92 5.44 14.80 9.30
C PHE A 92 4.03 14.41 8.83
N MET A 93 3.72 13.12 8.71
CA MET A 93 2.37 12.66 8.34
C MET A 93 1.30 13.20 9.30
N TYR A 94 1.53 13.09 10.60
CA TYR A 94 0.56 13.58 11.59
C TYR A 94 0.62 15.10 11.77
N ALA A 95 1.80 15.70 11.71
CA ALA A 95 1.94 17.15 11.83
C ALA A 95 1.25 17.90 10.67
N SER A 96 1.41 17.42 9.43
CA SER A 96 0.69 17.96 8.27
C SER A 96 -0.83 17.77 8.38
N ALA A 97 -1.26 16.56 8.79
CA ALA A 97 -2.67 16.26 9.00
C ALA A 97 -3.34 17.14 10.07
N LYS A 98 -2.60 17.53 11.12
CA LYS A 98 -3.12 18.42 12.19
C LYS A 98 -3.40 19.86 11.74
N ILE A 99 -2.82 20.29 10.64
CA ILE A 99 -2.96 21.67 10.13
C ILE A 99 -3.54 21.72 8.71
N GLY A 100 -4.14 20.63 8.22
CA GLY A 100 -4.77 20.58 6.89
C GLY A 100 -3.81 20.71 5.71
N VAL A 101 -2.51 20.47 5.92
CA VAL A 101 -1.49 20.39 4.86
C VAL A 101 -1.54 19.00 4.25
N VAL A 102 -1.60 18.93 2.92
CA VAL A 102 -1.64 17.68 2.17
C VAL A 102 -0.25 17.08 2.07
N MET A 103 -0.05 15.91 2.68
CA MET A 103 1.22 15.19 2.53
C MET A 103 1.29 14.49 1.18
N VAL A 104 2.33 14.79 0.39
CA VAL A 104 2.65 14.11 -0.86
C VAL A 104 3.72 13.08 -0.59
N THR A 105 3.37 11.79 -0.71
CA THR A 105 4.33 10.71 -0.48
C THR A 105 5.19 10.50 -1.72
N VAL A 106 6.50 10.67 -1.56
CA VAL A 106 7.46 10.49 -2.66
C VAL A 106 8.16 9.14 -2.51
N ASN A 107 8.16 8.37 -3.60
CA ASN A 107 8.80 7.05 -3.61
C ASN A 107 10.32 7.18 -3.37
N PRO A 108 10.90 6.50 -2.36
CA PRO A 108 12.31 6.62 -1.99
C PRO A 108 13.31 6.30 -3.11
N VAL A 109 12.94 5.50 -4.09
CA VAL A 109 13.87 5.14 -5.19
C VAL A 109 13.76 6.02 -6.42
N TYR A 110 12.90 7.05 -6.40
CA TYR A 110 12.82 8.01 -7.51
C TYR A 110 14.18 8.68 -7.72
N LYS A 111 14.52 8.86 -8.98
CA LYS A 111 15.70 9.62 -9.42
C LYS A 111 15.26 11.00 -9.94
N SER A 112 16.19 11.75 -10.50
CA SER A 112 15.96 13.14 -10.93
C SER A 112 14.75 13.30 -11.86
N HIS A 113 14.56 12.39 -12.81
CA HIS A 113 13.46 12.48 -13.79
C HIS A 113 12.08 12.31 -13.16
N GLU A 114 11.92 11.30 -12.29
CA GLU A 114 10.65 11.06 -11.61
C GLU A 114 10.36 12.15 -10.56
N LEU A 115 11.39 12.60 -9.85
CA LEU A 115 11.23 13.68 -8.86
C LEU A 115 10.86 15.00 -9.54
N ASP A 116 11.49 15.36 -10.66
CA ASP A 116 11.15 16.55 -11.46
C ASP A 116 9.66 16.55 -11.83
N TYR A 117 9.17 15.42 -12.35
CA TYR A 117 7.75 15.27 -12.67
C TYR A 117 6.85 15.50 -11.47
N VAL A 118 7.15 14.83 -10.33
CA VAL A 118 6.31 14.91 -9.13
C VAL A 118 6.33 16.32 -8.53
N LEU A 119 7.47 17.01 -8.50
CA LEU A 119 7.59 18.41 -8.04
C LEU A 119 6.69 19.35 -8.85
N LYS A 120 6.71 19.22 -10.19
CA LYS A 120 5.90 20.06 -11.09
C LYS A 120 4.41 19.74 -11.00
N GLN A 121 4.06 18.46 -10.93
CA GLN A 121 2.67 18.03 -10.98
C GLN A 121 1.93 18.27 -9.68
N SER A 122 2.61 18.11 -8.53
CA SER A 122 1.98 18.17 -7.20
C SER A 122 1.87 19.56 -6.59
N ASP A 123 2.45 20.61 -7.19
CA ASP A 123 2.51 21.96 -6.59
C ASP A 123 3.06 21.96 -5.15
N MET A 124 4.09 21.16 -4.89
CA MET A 124 4.71 21.11 -3.57
C MET A 124 5.26 22.47 -3.15
N LYS A 125 4.83 22.94 -1.98
CA LYS A 125 5.35 24.15 -1.34
C LYS A 125 6.55 23.88 -0.45
N ALA A 126 6.63 22.66 0.11
CA ALA A 126 7.77 22.21 0.87
C ALA A 126 8.15 20.78 0.48
N LEU A 127 9.45 20.46 0.52
CA LEU A 127 9.98 19.11 0.31
C LEU A 127 10.89 18.72 1.47
N CYS A 128 10.52 17.63 2.16
CA CYS A 128 11.31 16.99 3.22
C CYS A 128 12.16 15.87 2.62
N VAL A 129 13.46 15.85 2.92
CA VAL A 129 14.41 14.86 2.38
C VAL A 129 15.38 14.38 3.44
N ILE A 130 15.93 13.18 3.24
CA ILE A 130 17.13 12.67 3.89
C ILE A 130 18.35 12.88 2.97
N ASP A 131 19.52 12.41 3.39
CA ASP A 131 20.76 12.48 2.59
C ASP A 131 20.72 11.60 1.35
N ALA A 132 20.43 10.29 1.55
CA ALA A 132 20.44 9.30 0.49
C ALA A 132 19.60 8.08 0.84
N TYR A 133 19.25 7.28 -0.16
CA TYR A 133 18.66 5.96 -0.01
C TYR A 133 19.19 5.02 -1.07
N ARG A 134 19.85 3.92 -0.67
CA ARG A 134 20.55 2.97 -1.56
C ARG A 134 21.55 3.70 -2.45
N ASP A 135 21.37 3.64 -3.78
CA ASP A 135 22.20 4.29 -4.79
C ASP A 135 21.72 5.71 -5.17
N VAL A 136 20.72 6.26 -4.47
CA VAL A 136 20.11 7.56 -4.78
C VAL A 136 20.58 8.61 -3.79
N ASP A 137 21.41 9.56 -4.22
CA ASP A 137 21.85 10.74 -3.45
C ASP A 137 20.80 11.86 -3.61
N TYR A 138 19.96 12.04 -2.59
CA TYR A 138 18.87 13.00 -2.62
C TYR A 138 19.35 14.45 -2.62
N LEU A 139 20.38 14.73 -1.83
CA LEU A 139 20.92 16.08 -1.73
C LEU A 139 21.55 16.51 -3.07
N GLN A 140 22.24 15.60 -3.76
CA GLN A 140 22.79 15.91 -5.07
C GLN A 140 21.67 16.14 -6.09
N ILE A 141 20.65 15.29 -6.11
CA ILE A 141 19.50 15.46 -7.02
C ILE A 141 18.79 16.81 -6.78
N ILE A 142 18.58 17.19 -5.52
CA ILE A 142 17.97 18.50 -5.20
C ILE A 142 18.87 19.65 -5.67
N ARG A 143 20.19 19.57 -5.50
CA ARG A 143 21.12 20.60 -5.99
C ARG A 143 21.10 20.75 -7.50
N ASP A 144 20.91 19.63 -8.20
CA ASP A 144 20.85 19.62 -9.68
C ASP A 144 19.52 20.16 -10.20
N LEU A 145 18.39 19.79 -9.57
CA LEU A 145 17.05 20.23 -9.96
C LEU A 145 16.72 21.66 -9.48
N VAL A 146 17.21 22.04 -8.29
CA VAL A 146 16.92 23.31 -7.63
C VAL A 146 18.23 24.01 -7.26
N PRO A 147 19.07 24.42 -8.24
CA PRO A 147 20.39 25.01 -7.99
C PRO A 147 20.33 26.29 -7.19
N GLU A 148 19.20 27.00 -7.21
CA GLU A 148 18.97 28.21 -6.39
C GLU A 148 19.14 27.91 -4.89
N SER A 149 18.84 26.69 -4.45
CA SER A 149 18.99 26.25 -3.04
C SER A 149 20.41 26.43 -2.48
N LEU A 150 21.43 26.37 -3.34
CA LEU A 150 22.83 26.53 -2.98
C LEU A 150 23.17 27.96 -2.54
N ASN A 151 22.43 28.96 -3.04
CA ASN A 151 22.76 30.37 -2.89
C ASN A 151 21.79 31.18 -2.01
N VAL A 152 20.66 30.58 -1.61
CA VAL A 152 19.65 31.25 -0.78
C VAL A 152 19.76 30.85 0.68
N GLN A 153 19.19 31.67 1.56
CA GLN A 153 18.87 31.29 2.92
C GLN A 153 17.55 30.51 2.94
N ARG A 154 17.39 29.62 3.92
CA ARG A 154 16.12 28.90 4.12
C ARG A 154 14.94 29.86 4.23
N GLY A 155 13.82 29.50 3.67
CA GLY A 155 12.60 30.34 3.61
C GLY A 155 12.62 31.44 2.55
N PHE A 156 13.68 31.52 1.73
CA PHE A 156 13.80 32.48 0.62
C PHE A 156 14.05 31.78 -0.71
N LEU A 157 13.67 30.51 -0.82
CA LEU A 157 13.76 29.78 -2.08
C LEU A 157 12.75 30.35 -3.08
N HIS A 158 13.23 30.58 -4.27
CA HIS A 158 12.42 30.94 -5.42
C HIS A 158 13.03 30.29 -6.66
N SER A 159 12.30 29.41 -7.29
CA SER A 159 12.70 28.75 -8.53
C SER A 159 11.67 29.05 -9.63
N GLU A 160 12.14 29.41 -10.82
CA GLU A 160 11.27 29.58 -11.99
C GLU A 160 10.72 28.23 -12.46
N GLU A 161 11.49 27.16 -12.32
CA GLU A 161 11.13 25.81 -12.72
C GLU A 161 10.09 25.18 -11.77
N TYR A 162 10.18 25.51 -10.46
CA TYR A 162 9.29 25.00 -9.40
C TYR A 162 8.66 26.16 -8.61
N PRO A 163 7.71 26.90 -9.22
CA PRO A 163 7.23 28.18 -8.68
C PRO A 163 6.48 28.08 -7.36
N PHE A 164 6.03 26.89 -6.98
CA PHE A 164 5.38 26.64 -5.70
C PHE A 164 6.36 26.27 -4.58
N LEU A 165 7.57 25.79 -4.92
CA LEU A 165 8.53 25.29 -3.93
C LEU A 165 9.22 26.46 -3.21
N GLU A 166 8.85 26.68 -1.94
CA GLU A 166 9.37 27.74 -1.09
C GLU A 166 10.34 27.22 -0.02
N ASN A 167 10.19 25.96 0.41
CA ASN A 167 10.90 25.41 1.55
C ASN A 167 11.51 24.04 1.25
N LEU A 168 12.77 23.88 1.62
CA LEU A 168 13.45 22.58 1.71
C LEU A 168 13.68 22.25 3.18
N ILE A 169 13.40 21.01 3.56
CA ILE A 169 13.53 20.53 4.94
C ILE A 169 14.40 19.28 4.95
N TYR A 170 15.45 19.27 5.75
CA TYR A 170 16.34 18.14 5.90
C TYR A 170 16.03 17.36 7.17
N MET A 171 15.77 16.08 7.02
CA MET A 171 15.41 15.13 8.09
C MET A 171 16.62 14.33 8.56
N GLY A 172 17.75 14.99 8.78
CA GLY A 172 18.99 14.38 9.28
C GLY A 172 19.67 15.26 10.31
N PRO A 173 20.80 14.78 10.88
CA PRO A 173 21.48 15.47 11.98
C PRO A 173 22.30 16.69 11.51
N GLU A 174 22.64 16.74 10.24
CA GLU A 174 23.52 17.77 9.68
C GLU A 174 22.74 19.03 9.28
N LYS A 175 23.46 20.15 9.08
CA LYS A 175 22.87 21.39 8.57
C LYS A 175 23.28 21.62 7.13
N HIS A 176 22.30 21.85 6.27
CA HIS A 176 22.52 22.20 4.87
C HIS A 176 22.04 23.63 4.60
N ARG A 177 22.83 24.37 3.80
CA ARG A 177 22.43 25.71 3.38
C ARG A 177 21.15 25.62 2.52
N GLY A 178 20.22 26.54 2.73
CA GLY A 178 18.93 26.56 2.04
C GLY A 178 17.87 25.67 2.68
N PHE A 179 18.23 24.78 3.61
CA PHE A 179 17.31 23.86 4.26
C PHE A 179 16.99 24.26 5.70
N TYR A 180 15.75 24.05 6.11
CA TYR A 180 15.41 23.93 7.52
C TYR A 180 15.81 22.54 8.01
N SER A 181 16.14 22.40 9.29
CA SER A 181 16.25 21.11 9.95
C SER A 181 15.02 20.83 10.84
N VAL A 182 14.74 19.55 11.11
CA VAL A 182 13.63 19.18 11.99
C VAL A 182 13.76 19.80 13.39
N PRO A 183 14.96 19.81 14.04
CA PRO A 183 15.13 20.51 15.32
C PRO A 183 14.81 22.02 15.27
N GLU A 184 15.12 22.69 14.14
CA GLU A 184 14.76 24.10 13.97
C GLU A 184 13.24 24.29 13.86
N LEU A 185 12.54 23.43 13.11
CA LEU A 185 11.08 23.48 13.03
C LEU A 185 10.42 23.25 14.40
N LEU A 186 10.90 22.28 15.16
CA LEU A 186 10.42 22.04 16.52
C LEU A 186 10.62 23.25 17.43
N LEU A 187 11.81 23.90 17.35
CA LEU A 187 12.09 25.12 18.09
C LEU A 187 11.19 26.29 17.69
N LEU A 188 10.99 26.50 16.37
CA LEU A 188 10.07 27.51 15.87
C LEU A 188 8.64 27.25 16.34
N GLY A 189 8.23 25.98 16.36
CA GLY A 189 6.92 25.56 16.86
C GLY A 189 6.70 25.83 18.34
N GLN A 190 7.72 25.69 19.19
CA GLN A 190 7.65 26.00 20.61
C GLN A 190 7.37 27.50 20.88
N HIS A 191 7.75 28.38 19.95
CA HIS A 191 7.48 29.82 20.05
C HIS A 191 6.15 30.25 19.44
N LYS A 192 5.42 29.34 18.79
CA LYS A 192 4.08 29.61 18.27
C LYS A 192 3.02 29.28 19.34
N PRO A 193 2.02 30.15 19.54
CA PRO A 193 0.93 29.86 20.49
C PRO A 193 0.05 28.70 20.00
N ASP A 194 -0.58 27.97 20.92
CA ASP A 194 -1.48 26.88 20.60
C ASP A 194 -2.70 27.33 19.78
N SER A 195 -3.16 28.59 19.97
CA SER A 195 -4.21 29.19 19.15
C SER A 195 -3.91 29.21 17.65
N SER A 196 -2.65 29.13 17.24
CA SER A 196 -2.30 28.98 15.81
C SER A 196 -2.64 27.61 15.26
N LEU A 197 -2.53 26.57 16.10
CA LEU A 197 -2.94 25.21 15.75
C LEU A 197 -4.47 25.10 15.70
N GLU A 198 -5.14 25.65 16.72
CA GLU A 198 -6.62 25.73 16.78
C GLU A 198 -7.19 26.48 15.57
N TRP A 199 -6.57 27.60 15.19
CA TRP A 199 -6.96 28.34 13.98
C TRP A 199 -6.86 27.47 12.72
N ALA A 200 -5.73 26.77 12.52
CA ALA A 200 -5.56 25.91 11.35
C ALA A 200 -6.60 24.78 11.32
N GLN A 201 -6.86 24.14 12.46
CA GLN A 201 -7.83 23.06 12.60
C GLN A 201 -9.28 23.51 12.30
N GLY A 202 -9.59 24.79 12.47
CA GLY A 202 -10.89 25.36 12.09
C GLY A 202 -11.07 25.66 10.60
N GLN A 203 -10.05 25.42 9.75
CA GLN A 203 -10.09 25.74 8.32
C GLN A 203 -10.37 24.54 7.41
N PHE A 204 -10.43 23.33 7.93
CA PHE A 204 -10.66 22.10 7.16
C PHE A 204 -11.48 21.08 7.96
N ASP A 205 -12.00 20.08 7.27
CA ASP A 205 -12.76 18.99 7.87
C ASP A 205 -12.25 17.60 7.40
N ASN A 206 -12.98 16.55 7.77
CA ASN A 206 -12.59 15.17 7.44
C ASN A 206 -12.74 14.82 5.94
N ASN A 207 -13.44 15.61 5.15
CA ASN A 207 -13.61 15.43 3.70
C ASN A 207 -12.50 16.16 2.91
N ASP A 208 -11.64 16.92 3.58
CA ASP A 208 -10.50 17.54 2.94
C ASP A 208 -9.38 16.51 2.69
N VAL A 209 -8.63 16.76 1.62
CA VAL A 209 -7.51 15.90 1.24
C VAL A 209 -6.40 16.04 2.28
N VAL A 210 -5.95 14.91 2.81
CA VAL A 210 -4.84 14.84 3.78
C VAL A 210 -3.58 14.25 3.17
N MET A 211 -3.74 13.44 2.12
CA MET A 211 -2.62 12.72 1.49
C MET A 211 -2.80 12.63 -0.01
N MET A 212 -1.69 12.77 -0.73
CA MET A 212 -1.60 12.52 -2.16
C MET A 212 -0.54 11.44 -2.41
N GLN A 213 -0.95 10.31 -3.00
CA GLN A 213 -0.06 9.20 -3.30
C GLN A 213 0.07 9.00 -4.79
N TYR A 214 1.30 8.89 -5.27
CA TYR A 214 1.57 8.67 -6.68
C TYR A 214 1.57 7.18 -7.04
N THR A 215 0.69 6.80 -7.97
CA THR A 215 0.62 5.44 -8.50
C THR A 215 1.18 5.39 -9.92
N SER A 216 1.87 4.29 -10.25
CA SER A 216 2.30 4.05 -11.62
C SER A 216 1.09 3.76 -12.51
N GLY A 217 0.66 4.77 -13.26
CA GLY A 217 -0.43 4.64 -14.21
C GLY A 217 -0.05 3.80 -15.43
N THR A 218 -1.06 3.29 -16.13
CA THR A 218 -0.91 2.58 -17.42
C THR A 218 -0.48 3.51 -18.56
N THR A 219 -0.51 4.82 -18.36
CA THR A 219 -0.24 5.89 -19.35
C THR A 219 1.20 6.40 -19.34
N GLY A 220 2.09 5.80 -18.55
CA GLY A 220 3.52 6.15 -18.50
C GLY A 220 3.93 7.14 -17.41
N PHE A 221 3.04 8.05 -16.98
CA PHE A 221 3.31 8.99 -15.89
C PHE A 221 2.50 8.66 -14.63
N PRO A 222 3.10 8.79 -13.43
CA PRO A 222 2.38 8.57 -12.17
C PRO A 222 1.24 9.56 -11.98
N LYS A 223 0.12 9.08 -11.39
CA LYS A 223 -1.06 9.89 -11.07
C LYS A 223 -1.13 10.13 -9.57
N GLY A 224 -1.36 11.38 -9.16
CA GLY A 224 -1.51 11.76 -7.76
C GLY A 224 -2.93 11.46 -7.25
N VAL A 225 -3.09 10.39 -6.51
CA VAL A 225 -4.37 9.96 -5.89
C VAL A 225 -4.64 10.79 -4.66
N MET A 226 -5.75 11.53 -4.62
CA MET A 226 -6.15 12.38 -3.50
C MET A 226 -7.01 11.61 -2.50
N LEU A 227 -6.50 11.45 -1.27
CA LEU A 227 -7.15 10.75 -0.17
C LEU A 227 -7.51 11.72 0.96
N THR A 228 -8.73 11.61 1.49
CA THR A 228 -9.23 12.46 2.58
C THR A 228 -8.95 11.83 3.94
N HIS A 229 -9.05 12.61 5.03
CA HIS A 229 -9.01 12.08 6.39
C HIS A 229 -10.08 10.99 6.58
N ARG A 230 -11.29 11.23 6.08
CA ARG A 230 -12.41 10.29 6.14
C ARG A 230 -12.10 8.97 5.46
N ASN A 231 -11.47 9.02 4.29
CA ASN A 231 -11.08 7.81 3.56
C ASN A 231 -10.15 6.94 4.40
N ILE A 232 -8.96 7.47 4.74
CA ILE A 232 -7.88 6.64 5.28
C ILE A 232 -8.09 6.27 6.76
N LEU A 233 -8.71 7.14 7.57
CA LEU A 233 -8.99 6.85 8.97
C LEU A 233 -9.99 5.70 9.12
N ASN A 234 -11.12 5.78 8.40
CA ASN A 234 -12.14 4.74 8.46
C ASN A 234 -11.65 3.43 7.80
N ASN A 235 -10.82 3.52 6.75
CA ASN A 235 -10.24 2.33 6.14
C ASN A 235 -9.32 1.60 7.13
N GLY A 236 -8.45 2.34 7.85
CA GLY A 236 -7.62 1.78 8.92
C GLY A 236 -8.46 1.06 10.00
N PHE A 237 -9.61 1.63 10.37
CA PHE A 237 -10.50 0.99 11.34
C PHE A 237 -11.02 -0.37 10.84
N TYR A 238 -11.66 -0.43 9.67
CA TYR A 238 -12.21 -1.71 9.18
C TYR A 238 -11.14 -2.76 8.89
N ILE A 239 -9.92 -2.34 8.53
CA ILE A 239 -8.77 -3.23 8.39
C ILE A 239 -8.43 -3.88 9.74
N GLY A 240 -8.36 -3.10 10.81
CA GLY A 240 -8.06 -3.61 12.15
C GLY A 240 -9.18 -4.50 12.72
N GLU A 241 -10.46 -4.15 12.46
CA GLU A 241 -11.61 -4.99 12.82
C GLU A 241 -11.53 -6.39 12.19
N GLY A 242 -11.13 -6.48 10.90
CA GLY A 242 -10.95 -7.76 10.21
C GLY A 242 -9.91 -8.67 10.87
N GLN A 243 -8.95 -8.10 11.60
CA GLN A 243 -7.91 -8.80 12.34
C GLN A 243 -8.19 -8.91 13.84
N LYS A 244 -9.28 -8.30 14.33
CA LYS A 244 -9.59 -8.16 15.76
C LYS A 244 -8.40 -7.57 16.54
N LEU A 245 -7.85 -6.47 16.04
CA LEU A 245 -6.78 -5.75 16.72
C LEU A 245 -7.30 -5.09 18.00
N GLY A 246 -6.42 -4.94 18.98
CA GLY A 246 -6.70 -4.28 20.25
C GLY A 246 -5.46 -3.60 20.83
N ALA A 247 -5.61 -2.94 21.97
CA ALA A 247 -4.54 -2.16 22.59
C ALA A 247 -3.32 -3.01 23.01
N GLU A 248 -3.48 -4.28 23.25
CA GLU A 248 -2.39 -5.21 23.54
C GLU A 248 -1.58 -5.64 22.32
N ASP A 249 -2.06 -5.36 21.12
CA ASP A 249 -1.37 -5.80 19.92
C ASP A 249 -0.15 -4.91 19.60
N ARG A 250 0.90 -5.60 19.17
CA ARG A 250 2.17 -5.03 18.74
C ARG A 250 2.38 -5.42 17.27
N VAL A 251 2.21 -4.45 16.38
CA VAL A 251 2.16 -4.69 14.93
C VAL A 251 3.50 -4.33 14.30
N CYS A 252 4.20 -5.32 13.76
CA CYS A 252 5.44 -5.11 13.03
C CYS A 252 5.16 -4.63 11.60
N LEU A 253 5.77 -3.48 11.24
CA LEU A 253 5.55 -2.77 9.98
C LEU A 253 6.86 -2.62 9.19
N PRO A 254 7.29 -3.65 8.44
CA PRO A 254 8.41 -3.55 7.50
C PRO A 254 8.00 -2.98 6.14
N VAL A 255 6.69 -2.79 5.93
CA VAL A 255 6.10 -2.28 4.68
C VAL A 255 6.34 -0.77 4.53
N PRO A 256 6.61 -0.26 3.30
CA PRO A 256 7.01 1.13 3.11
C PRO A 256 5.87 2.12 3.37
N PHE A 257 6.13 3.16 4.14
CA PHE A 257 5.16 4.20 4.51
C PHE A 257 4.76 5.12 3.35
N PHE A 258 5.60 5.29 2.34
CA PHE A 258 5.21 6.08 1.17
C PHE A 258 4.05 5.45 0.37
N HIS A 259 3.77 4.17 0.61
CA HIS A 259 2.67 3.42 0.02
C HIS A 259 1.54 3.22 1.04
N CYS A 260 0.29 3.21 0.57
CA CYS A 260 -0.89 3.04 1.41
C CYS A 260 -0.87 1.75 2.26
N PHE A 261 -0.15 0.71 1.87
CA PHE A 261 0.03 -0.47 2.69
C PHE A 261 0.69 -0.13 4.03
N GLY A 262 1.75 0.68 4.03
CA GLY A 262 2.39 1.11 5.28
C GLY A 262 1.56 2.14 6.03
N CYS A 263 1.26 3.28 5.39
CA CYS A 263 0.66 4.42 6.08
C CYS A 263 -0.83 4.28 6.41
N VAL A 264 -1.60 3.48 5.66
CA VAL A 264 -3.02 3.26 5.96
C VAL A 264 -3.24 1.90 6.61
N LEU A 265 -2.92 0.77 5.93
CA LEU A 265 -3.14 -0.54 6.56
C LEU A 265 -2.39 -0.68 7.88
N GLY A 266 -1.12 -0.23 7.92
CA GLY A 266 -0.31 -0.30 9.13
C GLY A 266 -0.65 0.82 10.11
N VAL A 267 -0.27 2.06 9.76
CA VAL A 267 -0.30 3.19 10.70
C VAL A 267 -1.71 3.55 11.16
N MET A 268 -2.69 3.64 10.24
CA MET A 268 -4.06 4.00 10.63
C MET A 268 -4.77 2.87 11.37
N ALA A 269 -4.55 1.60 11.03
CA ALA A 269 -5.12 0.50 11.80
C ALA A 269 -4.57 0.47 13.23
N CYS A 270 -3.27 0.72 13.42
CA CYS A 270 -2.69 0.85 14.76
C CYS A 270 -3.27 2.05 15.52
N LEU A 271 -3.43 3.21 14.89
CA LEU A 271 -4.05 4.38 15.52
C LEU A 271 -5.48 4.09 15.99
N THR A 272 -6.31 3.45 15.14
CA THR A 272 -7.73 3.25 15.42
C THR A 272 -7.97 2.19 16.50
N HIS A 273 -7.04 1.25 16.69
CA HIS A 273 -7.14 0.15 17.66
C HIS A 273 -6.20 0.32 18.86
N ARG A 274 -5.47 1.45 18.95
CA ARG A 274 -4.47 1.74 20.00
C ARG A 274 -3.34 0.72 20.09
N CYS A 275 -2.96 0.11 18.98
CA CYS A 275 -1.84 -0.82 18.94
C CYS A 275 -0.49 -0.11 19.08
N THR A 276 0.53 -0.83 19.49
CA THR A 276 1.93 -0.42 19.37
C THR A 276 2.45 -0.74 17.97
N MET A 277 3.04 0.24 17.28
CA MET A 277 3.73 0.04 16.00
C MET A 277 5.20 -0.31 16.24
N LEU A 278 5.65 -1.44 15.73
CA LEU A 278 7.05 -1.86 15.68
C LEU A 278 7.56 -1.60 14.25
N ILE A 279 8.34 -0.55 14.07
CA ILE A 279 8.69 -0.06 12.74
C ILE A 279 10.08 -0.57 12.35
N VAL A 280 10.16 -1.23 11.19
CA VAL A 280 11.40 -1.58 10.51
C VAL A 280 11.57 -0.60 9.36
N GLU A 281 12.68 0.18 9.37
CA GLU A 281 12.86 1.30 8.42
C GLU A 281 12.98 0.86 6.98
N GLU A 282 13.56 -0.30 6.75
CA GLU A 282 13.70 -0.94 5.44
C GLU A 282 13.58 -2.45 5.63
N PHE A 283 12.82 -3.11 4.76
CA PHE A 283 12.66 -4.56 4.84
C PHE A 283 14.01 -5.28 4.73
N ASN A 284 14.27 -6.08 5.74
CA ASN A 284 15.33 -7.08 5.80
C ASN A 284 14.78 -8.24 6.66
N ALA A 285 14.81 -9.46 6.14
CA ALA A 285 14.19 -10.61 6.80
C ALA A 285 14.74 -10.85 8.22
N GLU A 286 16.06 -10.69 8.42
CA GLU A 286 16.70 -10.85 9.73
C GLU A 286 16.22 -9.77 10.71
N LEU A 287 16.20 -8.49 10.30
CA LEU A 287 15.73 -7.39 11.15
C LEU A 287 14.25 -7.54 11.53
N VAL A 288 13.42 -8.02 10.60
CA VAL A 288 12.01 -8.32 10.89
C VAL A 288 11.91 -9.43 11.93
N LEU A 289 12.56 -10.58 11.72
CA LEU A 289 12.55 -11.70 12.65
C LEU A 289 13.07 -11.31 14.04
N GLN A 290 14.15 -10.51 14.12
CA GLN A 290 14.66 -9.95 15.37
C GLN A 290 13.63 -9.04 16.05
N ALA A 291 12.94 -8.17 15.31
CA ALA A 291 11.90 -7.31 15.86
C ALA A 291 10.70 -8.12 16.37
N LEU A 292 10.28 -9.16 15.64
CA LEU A 292 9.19 -10.05 16.03
C LEU A 292 9.49 -10.75 17.36
N ASP A 293 10.69 -11.31 17.49
CA ASP A 293 11.14 -12.02 18.71
C ASP A 293 11.35 -11.05 19.88
N LYS A 294 12.20 -10.03 19.70
CA LYS A 294 12.61 -9.10 20.77
C LYS A 294 11.43 -8.32 21.34
N GLU A 295 10.56 -7.82 20.48
CA GLU A 295 9.44 -6.95 20.85
C GLU A 295 8.14 -7.73 21.11
N LYS A 296 8.17 -9.06 21.02
CA LYS A 296 7.00 -9.92 21.21
C LYS A 296 5.81 -9.49 20.34
N ALA A 297 6.10 -9.30 19.05
CA ALA A 297 5.08 -8.87 18.10
C ALA A 297 3.91 -9.85 18.03
N THR A 298 2.69 -9.33 17.96
CA THR A 298 1.47 -10.13 17.83
C THR A 298 0.97 -10.19 16.39
N ALA A 299 1.42 -9.24 15.57
CA ALA A 299 1.08 -9.15 14.15
C ALA A 299 2.27 -8.68 13.31
N VAL A 300 2.33 -9.12 12.05
CA VAL A 300 3.26 -8.60 11.04
C VAL A 300 2.57 -8.43 9.69
N TYR A 301 2.90 -7.35 8.99
CA TYR A 301 2.36 -7.04 7.67
C TYR A 301 3.42 -7.18 6.60
N GLY A 302 3.06 -7.81 5.49
CA GLY A 302 4.01 -7.99 4.40
C GLY A 302 3.35 -8.33 3.06
N VAL A 303 4.13 -8.20 2.00
CA VAL A 303 3.80 -8.80 0.71
C VAL A 303 4.30 -10.26 0.69
N PRO A 304 3.76 -11.15 -0.16
CA PRO A 304 4.17 -12.57 -0.18
C PRO A 304 5.67 -12.79 -0.25
N THR A 305 6.39 -11.99 -1.03
CA THR A 305 7.86 -12.11 -1.15
C THR A 305 8.62 -11.80 0.14
N MET A 306 8.08 -10.96 1.02
CA MET A 306 8.65 -10.71 2.35
C MET A 306 8.52 -11.96 3.23
N PHE A 307 7.33 -12.55 3.31
CA PHE A 307 7.08 -13.78 4.07
C PHE A 307 7.93 -14.96 3.54
N ILE A 308 8.05 -15.09 2.21
CA ILE A 308 8.92 -16.10 1.61
C ILE A 308 10.39 -15.90 2.05
N ALA A 309 10.87 -14.66 2.10
CA ALA A 309 12.23 -14.36 2.53
C ALA A 309 12.44 -14.66 4.04
N GLU A 310 11.46 -14.32 4.88
CA GLU A 310 11.47 -14.63 6.31
C GLU A 310 11.47 -16.13 6.57
N LEU A 311 10.55 -16.89 5.95
CA LEU A 311 10.42 -18.35 6.08
C LEU A 311 11.65 -19.13 5.61
N ASN A 312 12.40 -18.58 4.64
CA ASN A 312 13.62 -19.17 4.11
C ASN A 312 14.91 -18.62 4.75
N HIS A 313 14.79 -17.81 5.81
CA HIS A 313 15.98 -17.31 6.51
C HIS A 313 16.74 -18.47 7.16
N PRO A 314 18.09 -18.57 7.03
CA PRO A 314 18.87 -19.70 7.56
C PRO A 314 18.66 -19.94 9.06
N ASP A 315 18.49 -18.88 9.83
CA ASP A 315 18.33 -18.94 11.28
C ASP A 315 16.86 -18.81 11.73
N PHE A 316 15.89 -19.02 10.81
CA PHE A 316 14.46 -18.85 11.09
C PHE A 316 14.01 -19.56 12.39
N ASP A 317 14.42 -20.80 12.58
CA ASP A 317 14.05 -21.63 13.74
C ASP A 317 14.68 -21.16 15.07
N SER A 318 15.59 -20.16 15.04
CA SER A 318 16.19 -19.59 16.25
C SER A 318 15.35 -18.48 16.89
N PHE A 319 14.36 -17.94 16.19
CA PHE A 319 13.50 -16.85 16.67
C PHE A 319 12.23 -17.37 17.34
N ASP A 320 11.85 -16.76 18.47
CA ASP A 320 10.59 -17.05 19.15
C ASP A 320 9.42 -16.26 18.56
N LEU A 321 8.68 -16.89 17.65
CA LEU A 321 7.50 -16.33 17.00
C LEU A 321 6.18 -16.75 17.68
N SER A 322 6.23 -17.31 18.89
CA SER A 322 5.05 -17.83 19.60
C SER A 322 4.01 -16.75 19.96
N HIS A 323 4.40 -15.48 19.98
CA HIS A 323 3.52 -14.34 20.24
C HIS A 323 2.71 -13.90 19.02
N LEU A 324 3.16 -14.23 17.81
CA LEU A 324 2.41 -13.92 16.60
C LEU A 324 1.07 -14.66 16.59
N ARG A 325 0.02 -13.95 16.19
CA ARG A 325 -1.33 -14.54 16.01
C ARG A 325 -1.95 -14.15 14.67
N THR A 326 -1.72 -12.92 14.22
CA THR A 326 -2.38 -12.32 13.04
C THR A 326 -1.42 -11.50 12.19
N GLY A 327 -1.93 -10.91 11.15
CA GLY A 327 -1.22 -10.02 10.25
C GLY A 327 -1.91 -9.93 8.90
N ILE A 328 -1.26 -9.23 7.98
CA ILE A 328 -1.78 -9.04 6.63
C ILE A 328 -0.75 -9.51 5.61
N MET A 329 -1.19 -10.39 4.71
CA MET A 329 -0.49 -10.66 3.45
C MET A 329 -1.29 -10.00 2.31
N ALA A 330 -0.72 -9.00 1.64
CA ALA A 330 -1.43 -8.23 0.63
C ALA A 330 -0.49 -7.58 -0.39
N GLY A 331 -1.04 -6.77 -1.30
CA GLY A 331 -0.28 -5.95 -2.25
C GLY A 331 0.10 -6.65 -3.56
N SER A 332 0.03 -7.97 -3.60
CA SER A 332 0.14 -8.82 -4.79
C SER A 332 -0.69 -10.08 -4.58
N PRO A 333 -0.88 -10.94 -5.59
CA PRO A 333 -1.52 -12.23 -5.39
C PRO A 333 -0.85 -13.03 -4.27
N CYS A 334 -1.65 -13.54 -3.33
CA CYS A 334 -1.18 -14.28 -2.16
C CYS A 334 -1.26 -15.79 -2.46
N PRO A 335 -0.12 -16.48 -2.64
CA PRO A 335 -0.14 -17.91 -2.95
C PRO A 335 -0.72 -18.72 -1.77
N PRO A 336 -1.70 -19.61 -1.99
CA PRO A 336 -2.30 -20.40 -0.92
C PRO A 336 -1.29 -21.21 -0.11
N GLU A 337 -0.25 -21.74 -0.75
CA GLU A 337 0.80 -22.51 -0.07
C GLU A 337 1.61 -21.62 0.88
N THR A 338 2.00 -20.41 0.45
CA THR A 338 2.71 -19.46 1.32
C THR A 338 1.83 -19.05 2.51
N MET A 339 0.52 -18.86 2.28
CA MET A 339 -0.43 -18.57 3.37
C MET A 339 -0.43 -19.69 4.41
N ARG A 340 -0.49 -20.97 3.97
CA ARG A 340 -0.45 -22.13 4.88
C ARG A 340 0.86 -22.22 5.64
N GLU A 341 2.01 -22.02 4.97
CA GLU A 341 3.32 -22.01 5.62
C GLU A 341 3.43 -20.92 6.71
N VAL A 342 2.93 -19.70 6.42
CA VAL A 342 2.88 -18.61 7.39
C VAL A 342 2.01 -18.96 8.60
N MET A 343 0.83 -19.54 8.37
CA MET A 343 -0.07 -19.98 9.45
C MET A 343 0.57 -21.05 10.34
N GLU A 344 1.31 -22.01 9.76
CA GLU A 344 1.89 -23.14 10.47
C GLU A 344 3.22 -22.79 11.13
N ARG A 345 4.15 -22.15 10.38
CA ARG A 345 5.54 -21.96 10.83
C ARG A 345 5.76 -20.65 11.57
N MET A 346 5.00 -19.58 11.22
CA MET A 346 5.07 -18.29 11.91
C MET A 346 3.99 -18.14 13.01
N ASN A 347 3.19 -19.17 13.27
CA ASN A 347 2.09 -19.15 14.24
C ASN A 347 0.97 -18.11 13.92
N MET A 348 0.91 -17.58 12.72
CA MET A 348 -0.06 -16.54 12.31
C MET A 348 -1.40 -17.15 11.86
N ARG A 349 -2.08 -17.86 12.76
CA ARG A 349 -3.33 -18.60 12.46
C ARG A 349 -4.45 -17.69 11.94
N ASP A 350 -4.43 -16.43 12.34
CA ASP A 350 -5.42 -15.41 12.04
C ASP A 350 -4.93 -14.42 10.98
N VAL A 351 -3.99 -14.85 10.11
CA VAL A 351 -3.54 -14.01 8.99
C VAL A 351 -4.69 -13.73 8.03
N THR A 352 -4.76 -12.48 7.54
CA THR A 352 -5.80 -12.03 6.61
C THR A 352 -5.21 -11.54 5.28
N ILE A 353 -6.03 -11.59 4.23
CA ILE A 353 -5.76 -10.96 2.94
C ILE A 353 -6.59 -9.69 2.83
N CYS A 354 -5.97 -8.59 2.40
CA CYS A 354 -6.64 -7.35 2.04
C CYS A 354 -6.48 -7.10 0.54
N TYR A 355 -7.57 -6.71 -0.12
CA TYR A 355 -7.54 -6.36 -1.53
C TYR A 355 -8.09 -4.96 -1.78
N GLY A 356 -7.45 -4.27 -2.71
CA GLY A 356 -7.84 -2.96 -3.18
C GLY A 356 -6.68 -2.22 -3.86
N LEU A 357 -6.86 -0.92 -4.05
CA LEU A 357 -5.99 -0.02 -4.81
C LEU A 357 -5.72 1.24 -3.99
N THR A 358 -4.70 2.02 -4.32
CA THR A 358 -4.50 3.34 -3.71
C THR A 358 -5.76 4.20 -3.86
N GLU A 359 -6.43 4.12 -5.01
CA GLU A 359 -7.68 4.80 -5.34
C GLU A 359 -8.89 4.38 -4.46
N THR A 360 -8.75 3.32 -3.67
CA THR A 360 -9.78 2.83 -2.72
C THR A 360 -9.37 2.93 -1.26
N SER A 361 -8.32 3.67 -0.93
CA SER A 361 -7.87 4.15 0.39
C SER A 361 -7.29 3.13 1.40
N PRO A 362 -6.70 1.98 1.09
CA PRO A 362 -6.70 1.28 -0.19
C PRO A 362 -7.61 0.06 -0.24
N VAL A 363 -8.26 -0.37 0.87
CA VAL A 363 -8.94 -1.68 0.98
C VAL A 363 -10.44 -1.52 0.77
N PHE A 364 -11.02 -2.42 -0.01
CA PHE A 364 -12.46 -2.55 -0.11
C PHE A 364 -12.99 -3.96 0.15
N THR A 365 -12.14 -5.00 0.09
CA THR A 365 -12.46 -6.34 0.58
C THR A 365 -11.35 -6.89 1.46
N GLN A 366 -11.71 -7.73 2.43
CA GLN A 366 -10.79 -8.36 3.37
C GLN A 366 -11.34 -9.69 3.84
N THR A 367 -10.45 -10.69 4.04
CA THR A 367 -10.80 -11.90 4.78
C THR A 367 -10.83 -11.60 6.28
N SER A 368 -11.65 -12.36 7.02
CA SER A 368 -11.76 -12.24 8.48
C SER A 368 -10.92 -13.32 9.17
N VAL A 369 -10.51 -13.03 10.39
CA VAL A 369 -9.90 -14.06 11.28
C VAL A 369 -10.85 -15.22 11.57
N ASP A 370 -12.16 -15.00 11.45
CA ASP A 370 -13.19 -16.03 11.66
C ASP A 370 -13.44 -16.90 10.41
N ASP A 371 -12.89 -16.53 9.24
CA ASP A 371 -13.04 -17.31 8.02
C ASP A 371 -12.30 -18.64 8.12
N ASP A 372 -12.82 -19.65 7.42
CA ASP A 372 -12.13 -20.93 7.29
C ASP A 372 -10.88 -20.85 6.39
N ILE A 373 -10.05 -21.88 6.41
CA ILE A 373 -8.78 -21.90 5.69
C ILE A 373 -8.96 -21.71 4.17
N PRO A 374 -9.93 -22.34 3.48
CA PRO A 374 -10.18 -22.08 2.06
C PRO A 374 -10.47 -20.60 1.76
N HIS A 375 -11.36 -19.96 2.52
CA HIS A 375 -11.67 -18.55 2.31
C HIS A 375 -10.47 -17.66 2.60
N LYS A 376 -9.71 -17.90 3.68
CA LYS A 376 -8.48 -17.15 4.01
C LYS A 376 -7.39 -17.27 2.95
N CYS A 377 -7.27 -18.42 2.28
CA CYS A 377 -6.16 -18.69 1.37
C CYS A 377 -6.49 -18.47 -0.11
N GLU A 378 -7.78 -18.57 -0.50
CA GLU A 378 -8.19 -18.65 -1.90
C GLU A 378 -9.11 -17.50 -2.32
N THR A 379 -9.46 -16.59 -1.39
CA THR A 379 -10.30 -15.43 -1.68
C THR A 379 -9.62 -14.14 -1.23
N VAL A 380 -10.16 -13.00 -1.65
CA VAL A 380 -9.80 -11.68 -1.12
C VAL A 380 -10.84 -11.17 -0.10
N GLY A 381 -11.64 -12.09 0.44
CA GLY A 381 -12.63 -11.83 1.47
C GLY A 381 -13.91 -11.19 0.99
N ARG A 382 -14.61 -10.56 1.93
CA ARG A 382 -15.87 -9.85 1.72
C ARG A 382 -15.67 -8.34 1.71
N ALA A 383 -16.65 -7.61 1.20
CA ALA A 383 -16.66 -6.15 1.25
C ALA A 383 -16.57 -5.63 2.69
N HIS A 384 -15.81 -4.56 2.92
CA HIS A 384 -15.89 -3.81 4.17
C HIS A 384 -17.31 -3.28 4.41
N PRO A 385 -17.82 -3.24 5.64
CA PRO A 385 -19.23 -2.97 5.92
C PRO A 385 -19.83 -1.74 5.22
N PRO A 386 -19.17 -0.57 5.12
CA PRO A 386 -19.77 0.58 4.45
C PRO A 386 -19.35 0.74 2.98
N VAL A 387 -19.01 -0.38 2.31
CA VAL A 387 -18.56 -0.36 0.91
C VAL A 387 -19.43 -1.31 0.09
N GLU A 388 -20.02 -0.80 -0.97
CA GLU A 388 -20.69 -1.62 -1.98
C GLU A 388 -19.68 -2.11 -3.01
N VAL A 389 -19.59 -3.43 -3.21
CA VAL A 389 -18.72 -4.04 -4.21
C VAL A 389 -19.57 -4.82 -5.21
N ARG A 390 -19.29 -4.64 -6.50
CA ARG A 390 -19.96 -5.33 -7.60
C ARG A 390 -18.94 -5.97 -8.53
N VAL A 391 -19.35 -7.07 -9.15
CA VAL A 391 -18.67 -7.65 -10.31
C VAL A 391 -19.49 -7.25 -11.54
N LEU A 392 -18.89 -6.49 -12.46
CA LEU A 392 -19.57 -5.98 -13.65
C LEU A 392 -18.98 -6.61 -14.92
N ASP A 393 -19.84 -7.09 -15.82
CA ASP A 393 -19.38 -7.57 -17.12
C ASP A 393 -18.67 -6.45 -17.89
N VAL A 394 -17.52 -6.78 -18.47
CA VAL A 394 -16.65 -5.79 -19.14
C VAL A 394 -17.18 -5.32 -20.51
N ASN A 395 -18.18 -6.01 -21.09
CA ASN A 395 -18.71 -5.70 -22.42
C ASN A 395 -19.94 -4.81 -22.36
N ASP A 396 -20.88 -5.11 -21.46
CA ASP A 396 -22.17 -4.40 -21.38
C ASP A 396 -22.48 -3.80 -20.00
N GLY A 397 -21.64 -4.07 -18.99
CA GLY A 397 -21.73 -3.47 -17.66
C GLY A 397 -22.86 -4.05 -16.78
N HIS A 398 -23.47 -5.17 -17.13
CA HIS A 398 -24.44 -5.81 -16.24
C HIS A 398 -23.77 -6.37 -14.98
N ILE A 399 -24.55 -6.52 -13.90
CA ILE A 399 -24.06 -7.13 -12.67
C ILE A 399 -23.97 -8.64 -12.89
N CYS A 400 -22.77 -9.20 -12.77
CA CYS A 400 -22.50 -10.62 -12.94
C CYS A 400 -23.19 -11.47 -11.87
N ALA A 401 -23.66 -12.65 -12.25
CA ALA A 401 -24.17 -13.65 -11.32
C ALA A 401 -23.02 -14.28 -10.49
N PRO A 402 -23.30 -14.91 -9.34
CA PRO A 402 -22.28 -15.65 -8.59
C PRO A 402 -21.50 -16.64 -9.46
N GLY A 403 -20.17 -16.57 -9.40
CA GLY A 403 -19.25 -17.37 -10.21
C GLY A 403 -18.98 -16.85 -11.62
N GLU A 404 -19.72 -15.85 -12.09
CA GLU A 404 -19.47 -15.19 -13.38
C GLU A 404 -18.30 -14.21 -13.27
N HIS A 405 -17.45 -14.14 -14.30
CA HIS A 405 -16.29 -13.27 -14.35
C HIS A 405 -16.65 -11.87 -14.84
N GLY A 406 -16.18 -10.85 -14.13
CA GLY A 406 -16.32 -9.45 -14.51
C GLY A 406 -15.30 -8.58 -13.81
N GLU A 407 -15.37 -7.27 -14.04
CA GLU A 407 -14.55 -6.29 -13.36
C GLU A 407 -15.03 -6.05 -11.92
N LEU A 408 -14.09 -6.04 -10.97
CA LEU A 408 -14.38 -5.66 -9.59
C LEU A 408 -14.52 -4.14 -9.48
N CYS A 409 -15.69 -3.67 -9.08
CA CYS A 409 -15.99 -2.25 -8.91
C CYS A 409 -16.48 -1.98 -7.50
N CYS A 410 -16.11 -0.85 -6.91
CA CYS A 410 -16.55 -0.49 -5.56
C CYS A 410 -17.05 0.94 -5.47
N LYS A 411 -17.98 1.17 -4.51
CA LYS A 411 -18.54 2.46 -4.17
C LYS A 411 -18.64 2.59 -2.67
N GLY A 412 -18.14 3.69 -2.12
CA GLY A 412 -18.23 3.94 -0.67
C GLY A 412 -17.34 5.07 -0.20
N TYR A 413 -17.22 5.18 1.11
CA TYR A 413 -16.36 6.18 1.77
C TYR A 413 -14.88 6.06 1.37
N ASN A 414 -14.46 4.89 0.95
CA ASN A 414 -13.08 4.54 0.61
C ASN A 414 -12.64 5.02 -0.77
N VAL A 415 -13.57 5.39 -1.66
CA VAL A 415 -13.23 5.88 -3.00
C VAL A 415 -12.53 7.24 -2.90
N MET A 416 -11.40 7.38 -3.59
CA MET A 416 -10.60 8.60 -3.64
C MET A 416 -11.42 9.84 -4.07
N LYS A 417 -10.95 11.03 -3.72
CA LYS A 417 -11.54 12.29 -4.23
C LYS A 417 -11.30 12.48 -5.73
N GLY A 418 -10.28 11.85 -6.29
CA GLY A 418 -9.90 11.87 -7.70
C GLY A 418 -8.39 11.95 -7.88
N TYR A 419 -7.95 12.06 -9.12
CA TYR A 419 -6.55 12.31 -9.47
C TYR A 419 -6.27 13.82 -9.53
N TYR A 420 -5.24 14.28 -8.85
CA TYR A 420 -4.88 15.70 -8.78
C TYR A 420 -4.60 16.28 -10.15
N LYS A 421 -5.30 17.36 -10.53
CA LYS A 421 -5.24 18.02 -11.86
C LYS A 421 -5.54 17.12 -13.07
N MET A 422 -6.19 15.97 -12.87
CA MET A 422 -6.51 15.01 -13.93
C MET A 422 -8.01 14.65 -13.93
N PRO A 423 -8.92 15.59 -14.22
CA PRO A 423 -10.37 15.34 -14.15
C PRO A 423 -10.84 14.30 -15.18
N GLU A 424 -10.23 14.24 -16.36
CA GLU A 424 -10.56 13.25 -17.39
C GLU A 424 -10.18 11.83 -16.96
N GLU A 425 -9.02 11.66 -16.33
CA GLU A 425 -8.58 10.37 -15.79
C GLU A 425 -9.44 9.95 -14.59
N THR A 426 -9.87 10.91 -13.78
CA THR A 426 -10.81 10.67 -12.68
C THR A 426 -12.15 10.16 -13.21
N ALA A 427 -12.70 10.81 -14.26
CA ALA A 427 -13.96 10.40 -14.87
C ALA A 427 -13.90 9.04 -15.59
N LYS A 428 -12.69 8.56 -15.99
CA LYS A 428 -12.49 7.21 -16.49
C LYS A 428 -12.43 6.16 -15.38
N ALA A 429 -11.92 6.55 -14.20
CA ALA A 429 -11.77 5.65 -13.08
C ALA A 429 -13.03 5.52 -12.23
N ILE A 430 -13.83 6.60 -12.13
CA ILE A 430 -15.06 6.65 -11.33
C ILE A 430 -16.22 6.95 -12.28
N ASP A 431 -17.18 6.02 -12.37
CA ASP A 431 -18.33 6.15 -13.26
C ASP A 431 -19.36 7.19 -12.74
N ALA A 432 -20.39 7.47 -13.55
CA ALA A 432 -21.46 8.41 -13.22
C ALA A 432 -22.31 7.99 -12.00
N ASN A 433 -22.29 6.71 -11.61
CA ASN A 433 -22.98 6.16 -10.44
C ASN A 433 -22.12 6.19 -9.18
N GLY A 434 -20.84 6.62 -9.30
CA GLY A 434 -19.86 6.70 -8.22
C GLY A 434 -19.14 5.38 -7.94
N PHE A 435 -19.18 4.39 -8.85
CA PHE A 435 -18.37 3.20 -8.76
C PHE A 435 -16.97 3.45 -9.31
N LEU A 436 -15.97 3.09 -8.54
CA LEU A 436 -14.59 3.05 -8.99
C LEU A 436 -14.35 1.70 -9.68
N HIS A 437 -13.83 1.76 -10.89
CA HIS A 437 -13.42 0.63 -11.72
C HIS A 437 -11.97 0.24 -11.40
N SER A 438 -11.76 -0.98 -10.88
CA SER A 438 -10.44 -1.41 -10.41
C SER A 438 -9.46 -1.76 -11.54
N GLY A 439 -9.98 -2.13 -12.69
CA GLY A 439 -9.21 -2.74 -13.77
C GLY A 439 -8.81 -4.20 -13.50
N ASP A 440 -9.31 -4.79 -12.41
CA ASP A 440 -9.04 -6.16 -12.03
C ASP A 440 -10.27 -7.04 -12.27
N MET A 441 -10.05 -8.20 -12.90
CA MET A 441 -11.07 -9.23 -13.13
C MET A 441 -11.25 -10.09 -11.89
N GLY A 442 -12.48 -10.47 -11.61
CA GLY A 442 -12.78 -11.33 -10.48
C GLY A 442 -14.15 -11.98 -10.57
N THR A 443 -14.51 -12.70 -9.53
CA THR A 443 -15.81 -13.32 -9.32
C THR A 443 -16.28 -13.07 -7.88
N VAL A 444 -17.56 -13.23 -7.63
CA VAL A 444 -18.13 -13.32 -6.28
C VAL A 444 -18.88 -14.64 -6.16
N ASP A 445 -18.81 -15.32 -5.03
CA ASP A 445 -19.59 -16.52 -4.77
C ASP A 445 -20.92 -16.20 -4.07
N GLU A 446 -21.73 -17.24 -3.82
CA GLU A 446 -23.05 -17.11 -3.19
C GLU A 446 -22.98 -16.58 -1.74
N ASP A 447 -21.84 -16.78 -1.05
CA ASP A 447 -21.60 -16.32 0.31
C ASP A 447 -20.98 -14.92 0.37
N GLY A 448 -20.76 -14.28 -0.79
CA GLY A 448 -20.23 -12.91 -0.91
C GLY A 448 -18.70 -12.79 -0.80
N TYR A 449 -17.95 -13.88 -0.99
CA TYR A 449 -16.50 -13.85 -1.08
C TYR A 449 -16.04 -13.53 -2.50
N PHE A 450 -15.14 -12.59 -2.62
CA PHE A 450 -14.55 -12.17 -3.88
C PHE A 450 -13.26 -12.92 -4.17
N ARG A 451 -13.03 -13.22 -5.46
CA ARG A 451 -11.76 -13.77 -5.97
C ARG A 451 -11.25 -12.89 -7.07
N VAL A 452 -9.99 -12.51 -7.00
CA VAL A 452 -9.28 -11.81 -8.09
C VAL A 452 -8.70 -12.87 -9.02
N THR A 453 -9.03 -12.79 -10.31
CA THR A 453 -8.56 -13.75 -11.32
C THR A 453 -7.48 -13.17 -12.24
N GLY A 454 -7.25 -11.84 -12.20
CA GLY A 454 -6.18 -11.18 -12.93
C GLY A 454 -6.50 -9.72 -13.22
N ARG A 455 -5.66 -9.10 -14.03
CA ARG A 455 -5.91 -7.74 -14.55
C ARG A 455 -6.48 -7.79 -15.94
N ILE A 456 -7.43 -6.93 -16.24
CA ILE A 456 -8.02 -6.81 -17.60
C ILE A 456 -6.89 -6.61 -18.64
N LYS A 457 -5.93 -5.73 -18.35
CA LYS A 457 -4.79 -5.45 -19.25
C LYS A 457 -3.72 -6.55 -19.36
N ASP A 458 -3.68 -7.46 -18.39
CA ASP A 458 -2.71 -8.56 -18.36
C ASP A 458 -3.32 -9.88 -18.86
N MET A 459 -4.61 -9.90 -19.11
CA MET A 459 -5.33 -11.05 -19.67
C MET A 459 -4.73 -11.43 -21.03
N ILE A 460 -4.42 -12.70 -21.19
CA ILE A 460 -3.84 -13.25 -22.43
C ILE A 460 -4.96 -13.70 -23.33
N ILE A 461 -5.04 -13.13 -24.54
CA ILE A 461 -6.05 -13.50 -25.53
C ILE A 461 -5.41 -14.44 -26.54
N ARG A 462 -5.65 -15.74 -26.38
CA ARG A 462 -5.08 -16.78 -27.23
C ARG A 462 -6.11 -17.45 -28.10
N GLY A 463 -6.15 -17.08 -29.38
CA GLY A 463 -7.07 -17.70 -30.33
C GLY A 463 -8.55 -17.49 -30.02
N GLY A 464 -8.89 -16.40 -29.33
CA GLY A 464 -10.22 -16.07 -28.86
C GLY A 464 -10.55 -16.55 -27.44
N GLU A 465 -9.65 -17.32 -26.81
CA GLU A 465 -9.80 -17.76 -25.42
C GLU A 465 -9.12 -16.78 -24.47
N ASN A 466 -9.81 -16.39 -23.40
CA ASN A 466 -9.26 -15.56 -22.33
C ASN A 466 -8.52 -16.44 -21.32
N ILE A 467 -7.26 -16.13 -21.06
CA ILE A 467 -6.42 -16.82 -20.08
C ILE A 467 -6.01 -15.79 -19.02
N TYR A 468 -6.30 -16.09 -17.77
CA TYR A 468 -5.92 -15.26 -16.64
C TYR A 468 -4.56 -15.72 -16.12
N PRO A 469 -3.51 -14.87 -16.17
CA PRO A 469 -2.15 -15.24 -15.75
C PRO A 469 -2.11 -15.85 -14.36
N LEU A 470 -2.83 -15.25 -13.40
CA LEU A 470 -2.85 -15.69 -12.00
C LEU A 470 -3.31 -17.16 -11.84
N GLU A 471 -4.27 -17.60 -12.64
CA GLU A 471 -4.73 -19.00 -12.61
C GLU A 471 -3.60 -19.97 -12.97
N VAL A 472 -2.83 -19.61 -13.99
CA VAL A 472 -1.70 -20.43 -14.45
C VAL A 472 -0.53 -20.34 -13.46
N GLU A 473 -0.28 -19.17 -12.87
CA GLU A 473 0.73 -18.96 -11.84
C GLU A 473 0.46 -19.82 -10.60
N ASN A 474 -0.76 -19.75 -10.07
CA ASN A 474 -1.18 -20.58 -8.92
C ASN A 474 -1.08 -22.07 -9.22
N PHE A 475 -1.43 -22.48 -10.44
CA PHE A 475 -1.26 -23.86 -10.85
C PHE A 475 0.22 -24.28 -10.88
N LEU A 476 1.11 -23.44 -11.45
CA LEU A 476 2.54 -23.74 -11.53
C LEU A 476 3.20 -23.84 -10.15
N LEU A 477 2.74 -23.07 -9.17
CA LEU A 477 3.21 -23.15 -7.78
C LEU A 477 2.93 -24.49 -7.11
N THR A 478 1.95 -25.28 -7.61
CA THR A 478 1.70 -26.65 -7.13
C THR A 478 2.71 -27.67 -7.66
N MET A 479 3.57 -27.30 -8.62
CA MET A 479 4.59 -28.17 -9.18
C MET A 479 5.77 -28.29 -8.21
N PRO A 480 6.18 -29.53 -7.83
CA PRO A 480 7.37 -29.73 -7.02
C PRO A 480 8.60 -29.05 -7.65
N GLY A 481 9.33 -28.28 -6.83
CA GLY A 481 10.52 -27.56 -7.27
C GLY A 481 10.29 -26.16 -7.82
N VAL A 482 9.06 -25.71 -8.00
CA VAL A 482 8.75 -24.30 -8.32
C VAL A 482 8.71 -23.50 -6.99
N LEU A 483 9.51 -22.45 -6.94
CA LEU A 483 9.53 -21.50 -5.82
C LEU A 483 8.56 -20.36 -6.07
N ASP A 484 8.58 -19.79 -7.28
CA ASP A 484 7.71 -18.69 -7.70
C ASP A 484 7.51 -18.75 -9.22
N ALA A 485 6.35 -18.27 -9.71
CA ALA A 485 6.01 -18.29 -11.12
C ALA A 485 5.26 -17.02 -11.53
N GLN A 486 5.64 -16.43 -12.67
CA GLN A 486 4.97 -15.29 -13.27
C GLN A 486 4.63 -15.58 -14.72
N VAL A 487 3.39 -15.25 -15.11
CA VAL A 487 2.87 -15.57 -16.45
C VAL A 487 2.54 -14.30 -17.21
N VAL A 488 2.94 -14.25 -18.48
CA VAL A 488 2.72 -13.13 -19.39
C VAL A 488 2.27 -13.61 -20.77
N GLY A 489 1.52 -12.75 -21.49
CA GLY A 489 1.23 -12.94 -22.90
C GLY A 489 2.43 -12.58 -23.76
N ILE A 490 2.79 -13.45 -24.70
CA ILE A 490 3.82 -13.21 -25.70
C ILE A 490 3.12 -13.10 -27.05
N PRO A 491 3.36 -12.06 -27.87
CA PRO A 491 2.74 -11.92 -29.18
C PRO A 491 3.00 -13.12 -30.09
N ASP A 492 1.96 -13.64 -30.73
CA ASP A 492 2.02 -14.75 -31.70
C ASP A 492 1.22 -14.43 -32.96
N ALA A 493 1.84 -14.59 -34.12
CA ALA A 493 1.24 -14.21 -35.41
C ALA A 493 -0.05 -14.96 -35.76
N ARG A 494 -0.27 -16.16 -35.20
CA ARG A 494 -1.42 -17.01 -35.51
C ARG A 494 -2.50 -16.96 -34.44
N LEU A 495 -2.13 -16.87 -33.19
CA LEU A 495 -3.03 -17.00 -32.04
C LEU A 495 -3.30 -15.66 -31.33
N GLY A 496 -2.70 -14.56 -31.80
CA GLY A 496 -2.69 -13.27 -31.11
C GLY A 496 -1.62 -13.27 -30.01
N GLU A 497 -1.81 -14.09 -28.99
CA GLU A 497 -0.84 -14.29 -27.92
C GLU A 497 -0.65 -15.78 -27.60
N ILE A 498 0.48 -16.10 -26.97
CA ILE A 498 0.78 -17.40 -26.35
C ILE A 498 1.17 -17.19 -24.89
N VAL A 499 0.99 -18.22 -24.08
CA VAL A 499 1.37 -18.20 -22.66
C VAL A 499 2.87 -18.38 -22.52
N GLY A 500 3.54 -17.42 -21.88
CA GLY A 500 4.92 -17.48 -21.41
C GLY A 500 4.98 -17.52 -19.89
N ALA A 501 5.79 -18.41 -19.31
CA ALA A 501 5.98 -18.52 -17.88
C ALA A 501 7.44 -18.24 -17.51
N PHE A 502 7.64 -17.35 -16.54
CA PHE A 502 8.92 -17.14 -15.85
C PHE A 502 8.89 -17.89 -14.52
N ILE A 503 9.88 -18.75 -14.28
CA ILE A 503 9.90 -19.65 -13.11
C ILE A 503 11.18 -19.44 -12.33
N ARG A 504 11.05 -19.29 -10.99
CA ARG A 504 12.13 -19.45 -10.02
C ARG A 504 12.03 -20.84 -9.42
N THR A 505 13.15 -21.55 -9.41
CA THR A 505 13.21 -22.91 -8.88
C THR A 505 13.66 -22.92 -7.42
N ARG A 506 13.21 -23.92 -6.66
CA ARG A 506 13.73 -24.21 -5.32
C ARG A 506 15.15 -24.79 -5.42
N PRO A 507 15.99 -24.63 -4.37
CA PRO A 507 17.30 -25.29 -4.33
C PRO A 507 17.18 -26.81 -4.58
N GLY A 508 18.03 -27.34 -5.45
CA GLY A 508 18.04 -28.74 -5.87
C GLY A 508 17.18 -29.07 -7.11
N TYR A 509 16.51 -28.05 -7.68
CA TYR A 509 15.69 -28.18 -8.90
C TYR A 509 16.21 -27.33 -10.08
N GLU A 510 17.46 -26.90 -10.04
CA GLU A 510 18.07 -26.05 -11.08
C GLU A 510 18.15 -26.74 -12.45
N ALA A 511 18.02 -28.06 -12.48
CA ALA A 511 17.99 -28.86 -13.72
C ALA A 511 16.59 -28.96 -14.36
N MET A 512 15.54 -28.33 -13.76
CA MET A 512 14.18 -28.33 -14.32
C MET A 512 14.18 -27.72 -15.74
N THR A 513 13.44 -28.32 -16.64
CA THR A 513 13.36 -27.93 -18.04
C THR A 513 11.96 -27.47 -18.44
N GLU A 514 11.85 -26.77 -19.57
CA GLU A 514 10.57 -26.39 -20.19
C GLU A 514 9.67 -27.63 -20.45
N ASP A 515 10.27 -28.76 -20.84
CA ASP A 515 9.55 -30.00 -21.11
C ASP A 515 9.00 -30.62 -19.80
N ASP A 516 9.69 -30.50 -18.68
CA ASP A 516 9.18 -30.95 -17.36
C ASP A 516 7.92 -30.14 -16.97
N VAL A 517 7.98 -28.82 -17.13
CA VAL A 517 6.82 -27.94 -16.84
C VAL A 517 5.63 -28.28 -17.74
N ARG A 518 5.87 -28.52 -19.02
CA ARG A 518 4.83 -28.93 -19.95
C ARG A 518 4.27 -30.30 -19.63
N ALA A 519 5.14 -31.28 -19.35
CA ALA A 519 4.71 -32.63 -18.98
C ALA A 519 3.85 -32.63 -17.71
N PHE A 520 4.19 -31.78 -16.74
CA PHE A 520 3.37 -31.57 -15.54
C PHE A 520 2.03 -30.93 -15.88
N SER A 521 2.01 -29.94 -16.77
CA SER A 521 0.83 -29.10 -17.06
C SER A 521 -0.20 -29.79 -17.96
N ILE A 522 0.25 -30.47 -19.04
CA ILE A 522 -0.63 -31.03 -20.09
C ILE A 522 -1.76 -31.93 -19.54
N PRO A 523 -1.53 -32.86 -18.59
CA PRO A 523 -2.59 -33.70 -18.06
C PRO A 523 -3.50 -33.02 -17.02
N ARG A 524 -3.19 -31.78 -16.57
CA ARG A 524 -3.80 -31.15 -15.39
C ARG A 524 -4.56 -29.88 -15.66
N ILE A 525 -4.20 -29.13 -16.72
CA ILE A 525 -4.90 -27.89 -17.11
C ILE A 525 -5.28 -27.91 -18.58
N ALA A 526 -6.24 -27.07 -18.96
CA ALA A 526 -6.68 -26.93 -20.34
C ALA A 526 -5.52 -26.61 -21.28
N ARG A 527 -5.46 -27.26 -22.43
CA ARG A 527 -4.30 -27.21 -23.34
C ARG A 527 -3.94 -25.79 -23.80
N TYR A 528 -4.93 -24.90 -23.91
CA TYR A 528 -4.70 -23.52 -24.30
C TYR A 528 -4.01 -22.70 -23.18
N LYS A 529 -4.12 -23.10 -21.91
CA LYS A 529 -3.49 -22.48 -20.74
C LYS A 529 -2.05 -22.97 -20.52
N VAL A 530 -1.66 -24.11 -21.09
CA VAL A 530 -0.30 -24.65 -20.91
C VAL A 530 0.74 -23.69 -21.48
N PRO A 531 1.78 -23.32 -20.69
CA PRO A 531 2.85 -22.43 -21.14
C PRO A 531 3.50 -22.95 -22.42
N LYS A 532 3.56 -22.10 -23.43
CA LYS A 532 4.22 -22.38 -24.71
C LYS A 532 5.72 -22.14 -24.63
N ARG A 533 6.13 -21.19 -23.77
CA ARG A 533 7.51 -20.84 -23.44
C ARG A 533 7.69 -20.81 -21.93
N VAL A 534 8.83 -21.31 -21.47
CA VAL A 534 9.22 -21.28 -20.05
C VAL A 534 10.63 -20.72 -19.95
N PHE A 535 10.80 -19.72 -19.09
CA PHE A 535 12.06 -19.05 -18.83
C PHE A 535 12.41 -19.21 -17.36
N PHE A 536 13.57 -19.77 -17.07
CA PHE A 536 14.07 -19.89 -15.70
C PHE A 536 14.92 -18.67 -15.37
N VAL A 537 14.64 -18.06 -14.23
CA VAL A 537 15.27 -16.83 -13.75
C VAL A 537 15.63 -16.93 -12.27
N ASP A 538 16.67 -16.22 -11.87
CA ASP A 538 17.08 -16.14 -10.47
C ASP A 538 16.14 -15.19 -9.69
N ASP A 539 15.77 -14.06 -10.31
CA ASP A 539 14.89 -13.04 -9.74
C ASP A 539 13.97 -12.42 -10.78
N PHE A 540 12.83 -11.88 -10.30
CA PHE A 540 11.93 -11.07 -11.12
C PHE A 540 12.27 -9.58 -11.01
N PRO A 541 12.03 -8.78 -12.07
CA PRO A 541 12.07 -7.33 -11.96
C PRO A 541 10.96 -6.85 -11.01
N MET A 542 11.37 -6.15 -9.94
CA MET A 542 10.47 -5.71 -8.87
C MET A 542 10.28 -4.20 -8.86
N THR A 543 9.13 -3.76 -8.36
CA THR A 543 8.91 -2.38 -7.92
C THR A 543 9.55 -2.16 -6.55
N PRO A 544 9.71 -0.89 -6.10
CA PRO A 544 10.16 -0.59 -4.74
C PRO A 544 9.25 -1.12 -3.62
N SER A 545 7.98 -1.32 -3.95
CA SER A 545 6.99 -1.95 -3.05
C SER A 545 6.98 -3.48 -3.15
N MET A 546 8.04 -4.08 -3.70
CA MET A 546 8.23 -5.53 -3.84
C MET A 546 7.15 -6.23 -4.70
N LYS A 547 6.58 -5.52 -5.69
CA LYS A 547 5.64 -6.09 -6.67
C LYS A 547 6.36 -6.40 -7.97
N VAL A 548 6.04 -7.53 -8.60
CA VAL A 548 6.62 -7.93 -9.89
C VAL A 548 6.17 -6.99 -11.02
N GLN A 549 7.12 -6.55 -11.84
CA GLN A 549 6.87 -5.71 -13.01
C GLN A 549 6.61 -6.58 -14.25
N LYS A 550 5.36 -7.06 -14.42
CA LYS A 550 4.98 -7.94 -15.53
C LYS A 550 5.27 -7.36 -16.91
N PHE A 551 5.19 -6.04 -17.09
CA PHE A 551 5.52 -5.41 -18.36
C PHE A 551 6.99 -5.64 -18.76
N LYS A 552 7.93 -5.60 -17.80
CA LYS A 552 9.34 -5.92 -18.06
C LYS A 552 9.53 -7.41 -18.38
N LEU A 553 8.80 -8.29 -17.71
CA LEU A 553 8.83 -9.72 -18.06
C LEU A 553 8.32 -9.97 -19.47
N ARG A 554 7.30 -9.23 -19.91
CA ARG A 554 6.79 -9.30 -21.28
C ARG A 554 7.83 -8.83 -22.28
N GLU A 555 8.48 -7.71 -22.05
CA GLU A 555 9.61 -7.21 -22.88
C GLU A 555 10.74 -8.23 -22.95
N MET A 556 11.16 -8.78 -21.80
CA MET A 556 12.19 -9.83 -21.73
C MET A 556 11.78 -11.08 -22.52
N ALA A 557 10.52 -11.53 -22.41
CA ALA A 557 10.04 -12.68 -23.15
C ALA A 557 10.07 -12.45 -24.67
N GLU A 558 9.67 -11.27 -25.13
CA GLU A 558 9.74 -10.90 -26.55
C GLU A 558 11.18 -10.90 -27.08
N GLU A 559 12.13 -10.36 -26.29
CA GLU A 559 13.55 -10.35 -26.65
C GLU A 559 14.13 -11.76 -26.72
N LEU A 560 13.85 -12.62 -25.72
CA LEU A 560 14.31 -14.00 -25.68
C LEU A 560 13.75 -14.82 -26.84
N VAL A 561 12.47 -14.67 -27.16
CA VAL A 561 11.84 -15.35 -28.32
C VAL A 561 12.44 -14.87 -29.65
N ARG A 562 12.71 -13.55 -29.82
CA ARG A 562 13.40 -13.03 -31.01
C ARG A 562 14.83 -13.58 -31.15
N ALA A 563 15.49 -13.82 -30.01
CA ALA A 563 16.84 -14.42 -29.98
C ALA A 563 16.86 -15.94 -30.17
N GLY A 564 15.67 -16.58 -30.34
CA GLY A 564 15.55 -18.03 -30.54
C GLY A 564 15.73 -18.87 -29.27
N ARG A 565 15.54 -18.24 -28.13
CA ARG A 565 15.62 -18.86 -26.79
C ARG A 565 14.23 -19.14 -26.21
#